data_2490f53c60a4ddad3cf846d66b74e9c5
#
_entry.id   2490f53c60a4ddad3cf846d66b74e9c5
#
_cell.length_a   1.000
_cell.length_b   1.000
_cell.length_c   1.000
_cell.angle_alpha   90.00
_cell.angle_beta   90.00
_cell.angle_gamma   90.00
#
_symmetry.space_group_name_H-M   'P 1'
#
loop_
_entity.id
_entity.type
_entity.pdbx_description
1 polymer ?
#
loop_
_entity_poly.entity_id
_entity_poly.type
_entity_poly.pdbx_seq_one_letter_code
_entity_poly.pdbx_strand_id
1 'polypeptide(L)'
;MIQMFSHFNQLKFYSANVIVLWEDIKMIIVLKPNTTEKNITRVENLVTNRGLDTHLVRGTEMTIIGCIGDTTLIDPRLFEVDESVDKVMHVQEPYKLANRAFHPEDSIIDVSGVQIGGDHLGLIAGPCSVESFEQVLEIAQKAKASGANLLRGGAFKPRTSPYSFQGLGLEGLDILCAVKEEVGLPIVTELMSPKYLDVFNEKVDLIQIGARNMQNFDLLKELGQLDRPILLKRGLNATYEEWIMSAEYIMASGNENVILCERGIRTFETYTRNTLDLQCIPVLRKKTHLPIIVDPSHAGGKWWLVEPMAKAAIAAGADGLMIEVHNNPEAALCDGAQSLKPEKYDALLKQVSQIATVIGKSL
;
A
#
# COMPACT_ATOMS: atom_id res chain seq x y z
N MET A 1 -6.50 -1.65 28.78
CA MET A 1 -5.40 -0.75 28.37
C MET A 1 -5.92 0.52 27.68
N ILE A 2 -6.92 0.44 26.79
CA ILE A 2 -7.52 1.62 26.12
C ILE A 2 -8.25 2.58 27.07
N GLN A 3 -8.81 2.11 28.18
CA GLN A 3 -9.47 2.97 29.17
C GLN A 3 -8.52 3.81 30.06
N MET A 4 -7.24 3.48 30.13
CA MET A 4 -6.25 4.28 30.87
C MET A 4 -5.86 5.59 30.14
N PHE A 5 -5.94 5.64 28.82
CA PHE A 5 -5.53 6.81 28.03
C PHE A 5 -6.55 7.95 27.98
N SER A 6 -7.84 7.68 28.22
CA SER A 6 -8.88 8.71 28.14
C SER A 6 -8.86 9.71 29.31
N HIS A 7 -8.17 9.41 30.42
CA HIS A 7 -8.07 10.30 31.61
C HIS A 7 -6.80 11.15 31.63
N PHE A 8 -5.85 10.94 30.71
CA PHE A 8 -4.56 11.63 30.71
C PHE A 8 -4.51 12.93 29.89
N ASN A 9 -5.53 13.23 29.10
CA ASN A 9 -5.56 14.41 28.21
C ASN A 9 -5.63 15.77 28.93
N GLN A 10 -5.56 15.84 30.27
CA GLN A 10 -5.60 17.11 31.02
C GLN A 10 -4.49 17.30 32.06
N LEU A 11 -3.50 16.43 32.14
CA LEU A 11 -2.40 16.59 33.10
C LEU A 11 -1.29 17.47 32.50
N LYS A 12 -1.20 18.71 33.03
CA LYS A 12 -0.04 19.59 32.82
C LYS A 12 1.01 19.24 33.89
N PHE A 13 2.19 18.84 33.49
CA PHE A 13 3.32 18.63 34.40
C PHE A 13 4.27 19.83 34.34
N TYR A 14 4.68 20.32 35.49
CA TYR A 14 5.64 21.42 35.64
C TYR A 14 7.02 20.82 35.98
N SER A 15 7.97 20.93 35.08
CA SER A 15 9.38 20.84 35.36
C SER A 15 9.97 22.21 35.08
N ALA A 16 10.98 22.65 35.85
CA ALA A 16 11.47 24.00 35.88
C ALA A 16 11.62 24.62 34.49
N ASN A 17 10.69 25.54 34.14
CA ASN A 17 10.66 26.45 32.99
C ASN A 17 10.21 25.91 31.60
N VAL A 18 9.75 24.67 31.46
CA VAL A 18 9.16 24.19 30.19
C VAL A 18 7.87 23.42 30.46
N ILE A 19 6.76 23.82 29.84
CA ILE A 19 5.53 23.05 29.84
C ILE A 19 5.70 22.00 28.75
N VAL A 20 6.00 20.76 29.12
CA VAL A 20 6.00 19.61 28.20
C VAL A 20 4.55 19.10 28.12
N LEU A 21 3.96 19.22 26.94
CA LEU A 21 2.67 18.61 26.67
C LEU A 21 2.88 17.15 26.28
N TRP A 22 1.94 16.27 26.59
CA TRP A 22 1.96 14.88 26.14
C TRP A 22 2.05 14.75 24.63
N GLU A 23 1.56 15.74 23.90
CA GLU A 23 1.63 15.87 22.45
C GLU A 23 3.08 16.02 21.92
N ASP A 24 4.02 16.45 22.75
CA ASP A 24 5.44 16.59 22.39
C ASP A 24 6.20 15.27 22.49
N ILE A 25 5.67 14.28 23.22
CA ILE A 25 6.30 12.97 23.38
C ILE A 25 6.04 12.12 22.14
N LYS A 26 7.09 11.70 21.45
CA LYS A 26 7.03 10.92 20.21
C LYS A 26 7.36 9.45 20.39
N MET A 27 8.10 9.12 21.45
CA MET A 27 8.45 7.75 21.81
C MET A 27 8.50 7.63 23.35
N ILE A 28 8.11 6.47 23.85
CA ILE A 28 8.09 6.16 25.29
C ILE A 28 8.97 4.96 25.54
N ILE A 29 9.94 5.10 26.44
CA ILE A 29 10.75 4.00 26.96
C ILE A 29 10.18 3.63 28.34
N VAL A 30 9.70 2.42 28.50
CA VAL A 30 9.23 1.88 29.77
C VAL A 30 10.38 1.14 30.43
N LEU A 31 10.69 1.50 31.66
CA LEU A 31 11.75 0.83 32.43
C LEU A 31 11.18 -0.30 33.29
N LYS A 32 11.99 -1.31 33.54
CA LYS A 32 11.64 -2.42 34.43
C LYS A 32 11.38 -1.92 35.85
N PRO A 33 10.52 -2.59 36.62
CA PRO A 33 10.30 -2.25 38.03
C PRO A 33 11.63 -2.24 38.82
N ASN A 34 11.75 -1.29 39.77
CA ASN A 34 12.92 -1.14 40.62
C ASN A 34 14.23 -0.78 39.89
N THR A 35 14.16 -0.23 38.70
CA THR A 35 15.35 0.32 38.00
C THR A 35 16.03 1.40 38.83
N THR A 36 17.35 1.28 39.05
CA THR A 36 18.12 2.22 39.87
C THR A 36 18.29 3.58 39.17
N GLU A 37 18.47 4.67 39.95
CA GLU A 37 18.71 6.03 39.42
C GLU A 37 19.89 6.06 38.44
N LYS A 38 20.96 5.32 38.73
CA LYS A 38 22.11 5.19 37.83
C LYS A 38 21.73 4.63 36.45
N ASN A 39 20.85 3.65 36.41
CA ASN A 39 20.38 3.05 35.19
C ASN A 39 19.38 3.96 34.44
N ILE A 40 18.52 4.67 35.18
CA ILE A 40 17.62 5.68 34.61
C ILE A 40 18.45 6.75 33.89
N THR A 41 19.43 7.34 34.56
CA THR A 41 20.31 8.34 33.97
C THR A 41 21.08 7.80 32.78
N ARG A 42 21.50 6.54 32.80
CA ARG A 42 22.16 5.89 31.66
C ARG A 42 21.25 5.86 30.44
N VAL A 43 19.98 5.43 30.60
CA VAL A 43 19.00 5.38 29.50
C VAL A 43 18.66 6.78 29.01
N GLU A 44 18.47 7.78 29.88
CA GLU A 44 18.29 9.19 29.47
C GLU A 44 19.46 9.69 28.63
N ASN A 45 20.70 9.39 29.04
CA ASN A 45 21.89 9.75 28.25
C ASN A 45 21.94 9.04 26.89
N LEU A 46 21.44 7.82 26.78
CA LEU A 46 21.31 7.14 25.47
C LEU A 46 20.34 7.86 24.56
N VAL A 47 19.28 8.44 25.09
CA VAL A 47 18.28 9.24 24.34
C VAL A 47 18.88 10.59 23.93
N THR A 48 19.44 11.34 24.88
CA THR A 48 19.98 12.69 24.63
C THR A 48 21.20 12.68 23.70
N ASN A 49 22.05 11.66 23.74
CA ASN A 49 23.15 11.48 22.80
C ASN A 49 22.70 11.26 21.34
N ARG A 50 21.42 11.05 21.12
CA ARG A 50 20.81 10.94 19.79
C ARG A 50 20.03 12.18 19.36
N GLY A 51 20.23 13.30 20.09
CA GLY A 51 19.63 14.61 19.78
C GLY A 51 18.15 14.73 20.17
N LEU A 52 17.66 13.83 21.05
CA LEU A 52 16.32 13.92 21.60
C LEU A 52 16.36 14.51 23.01
N ASP A 53 15.32 15.24 23.39
CA ASP A 53 15.08 15.61 24.78
C ASP A 53 14.32 14.49 25.51
N THR A 54 14.44 14.49 26.85
CA THR A 54 13.79 13.50 27.71
C THR A 54 12.82 14.13 28.69
N HIS A 55 11.74 13.43 28.95
CA HIS A 55 10.81 13.73 30.03
C HIS A 55 10.60 12.49 30.90
N LEU A 56 11.16 12.51 32.13
CA LEU A 56 11.09 11.42 33.07
C LEU A 56 9.78 11.49 33.88
N VAL A 57 8.98 10.41 33.83
CA VAL A 57 7.76 10.26 34.63
C VAL A 57 7.91 9.06 35.57
N ARG A 58 7.76 9.30 36.87
CA ARG A 58 7.82 8.25 37.90
C ARG A 58 6.41 7.93 38.38
N GLY A 59 5.93 6.76 38.00
CA GLY A 59 4.69 6.20 38.53
C GLY A 59 4.93 5.31 39.76
N THR A 60 3.86 4.86 40.40
CA THR A 60 3.91 3.98 41.55
C THR A 60 4.44 2.59 41.23
N GLU A 61 4.17 2.09 40.00
CA GLU A 61 4.52 0.73 39.60
C GLU A 61 5.60 0.72 38.49
N MET A 62 5.74 1.78 37.73
CA MET A 62 6.70 1.86 36.62
C MET A 62 7.27 3.27 36.45
N THR A 63 8.47 3.33 35.91
CA THR A 63 9.10 4.58 35.47
C THR A 63 9.16 4.60 33.95
N ILE A 64 8.83 5.73 33.35
CA ILE A 64 8.87 5.91 31.90
C ILE A 64 9.73 7.14 31.53
N ILE A 65 10.39 7.06 30.39
CA ILE A 65 11.13 8.18 29.77
C ILE A 65 10.39 8.52 28.47
N GLY A 66 9.75 9.68 28.44
CA GLY A 66 9.20 10.27 27.22
C GLY A 66 10.31 10.90 26.42
N CYS A 67 10.45 10.52 25.16
CA CYS A 67 11.41 11.09 24.21
C CYS A 67 10.71 12.17 23.37
N ILE A 68 11.31 13.34 23.35
CA ILE A 68 10.81 14.55 22.67
C ILE A 68 11.75 14.86 21.52
N GLY A 69 11.20 15.18 20.35
CA GLY A 69 11.95 15.45 19.14
C GLY A 69 11.62 14.50 18.00
N ASP A 70 12.43 14.50 16.95
CA ASP A 70 12.21 13.66 15.78
C ASP A 70 12.70 12.22 16.02
N THR A 71 11.79 11.33 16.36
CA THR A 71 12.08 9.90 16.60
C THR A 71 11.94 9.02 15.37
N THR A 72 11.59 9.55 14.21
CA THR A 72 11.30 8.76 12.99
C THR A 72 12.52 8.03 12.44
N LEU A 73 13.72 8.54 12.68
CA LEU A 73 14.99 7.91 12.26
C LEU A 73 15.62 7.04 13.35
N ILE A 74 14.94 6.86 14.48
CA ILE A 74 15.48 6.14 15.63
C ILE A 74 14.86 4.76 15.70
N ASP A 75 15.70 3.74 15.57
CA ASP A 75 15.29 2.34 15.76
C ASP A 75 15.04 2.07 17.27
N PRO A 76 13.82 1.72 17.69
CA PRO A 76 13.51 1.41 19.10
C PRO A 76 14.40 0.36 19.71
N ARG A 77 14.84 -0.63 18.91
CA ARG A 77 15.71 -1.72 19.32
C ARG A 77 17.04 -1.24 19.90
N LEU A 78 17.48 -0.03 19.57
CA LEU A 78 18.68 0.58 20.14
C LEU A 78 18.57 0.80 21.66
N PHE A 79 17.36 0.95 22.17
CA PHE A 79 17.10 1.11 23.61
C PHE A 79 16.73 -0.21 24.28
N GLU A 80 16.11 -1.13 23.54
CA GLU A 80 15.70 -2.45 24.06
C GLU A 80 16.86 -3.36 24.43
N VAL A 81 18.09 -3.07 23.94
CA VAL A 81 19.31 -3.80 24.34
C VAL A 81 19.75 -3.48 25.78
N ASP A 82 19.26 -2.38 26.38
CA ASP A 82 19.56 -2.02 27.75
C ASP A 82 18.72 -2.90 28.72
N GLU A 83 19.41 -3.60 29.63
CA GLU A 83 18.80 -4.53 30.58
C GLU A 83 17.74 -3.88 31.48
N SER A 84 17.78 -2.56 31.65
CA SER A 84 16.82 -1.79 32.45
C SER A 84 15.54 -1.44 31.71
N VAL A 85 15.53 -1.61 30.37
CA VAL A 85 14.36 -1.33 29.53
C VAL A 85 13.45 -2.57 29.49
N ASP A 86 12.17 -2.36 29.69
CA ASP A 86 11.13 -3.36 29.56
C ASP A 86 10.60 -3.40 28.13
N LYS A 87 10.28 -2.22 27.57
CA LYS A 87 9.81 -2.05 26.19
C LYS A 87 9.94 -0.61 25.73
N VAL A 88 9.97 -0.43 24.41
CA VAL A 88 9.92 0.88 23.75
C VAL A 88 8.68 0.95 22.88
N MET A 89 7.99 2.11 22.90
CA MET A 89 6.76 2.32 22.14
C MET A 89 6.84 3.67 21.42
N HIS A 90 6.62 3.68 20.10
CA HIS A 90 6.36 4.92 19.40
C HIS A 90 4.95 5.44 19.72
N VAL A 91 4.84 6.74 19.97
CA VAL A 91 3.55 7.43 20.14
C VAL A 91 3.02 7.90 18.79
N GLN A 92 3.92 8.09 17.83
CA GLN A 92 3.60 8.43 16.44
C GLN A 92 3.97 7.28 15.50
N GLU A 93 3.29 7.26 14.35
CA GLU A 93 3.62 6.32 13.28
C GLU A 93 5.04 6.59 12.76
N PRO A 94 5.81 5.55 12.35
CA PRO A 94 7.21 5.71 11.92
C PRO A 94 7.37 6.31 10.51
N TYR A 95 6.27 6.67 9.84
CA TYR A 95 6.24 7.29 8.51
C TYR A 95 5.65 8.70 8.61
N LYS A 96 6.10 9.61 7.75
CA LYS A 96 5.72 11.04 7.74
C LYS A 96 4.92 11.41 6.50
N LEU A 97 5.51 11.21 5.31
CA LEU A 97 4.92 11.64 4.05
C LEU A 97 3.62 10.90 3.77
N ALA A 98 3.58 9.60 4.01
CA ALA A 98 2.38 8.78 3.87
C ALA A 98 1.37 8.94 5.03
N ASN A 99 1.68 9.72 6.07
CA ASN A 99 0.87 9.79 7.29
C ASN A 99 -0.27 10.78 7.16
N ARG A 100 -1.49 10.32 7.44
CA ARG A 100 -2.71 11.14 7.46
C ARG A 100 -2.60 12.36 8.39
N ALA A 101 -1.85 12.27 9.48
CA ALA A 101 -1.67 13.40 10.40
C ALA A 101 -0.90 14.58 9.78
N PHE A 102 -0.04 14.34 8.80
CA PHE A 102 0.70 15.36 8.06
C PHE A 102 0.02 15.77 6.76
N HIS A 103 -0.88 14.93 6.23
CA HIS A 103 -1.68 15.19 5.03
C HIS A 103 -3.14 14.78 5.31
N PRO A 104 -3.97 15.66 5.92
CA PRO A 104 -5.33 15.31 6.38
C PRO A 104 -6.31 14.95 5.25
N GLU A 105 -6.15 15.57 4.08
CA GLU A 105 -7.00 15.34 2.92
C GLU A 105 -6.61 14.06 2.18
N ASP A 106 -7.57 13.43 1.48
CA ASP A 106 -7.27 12.28 0.62
C ASP A 106 -6.45 12.72 -0.59
N SER A 107 -5.40 11.97 -0.91
CA SER A 107 -4.67 12.18 -2.16
C SER A 107 -5.48 11.74 -3.36
N ILE A 108 -5.40 12.54 -4.42
CA ILE A 108 -5.95 12.22 -5.75
C ILE A 108 -4.76 12.10 -6.70
N ILE A 109 -4.53 10.92 -7.22
CA ILE A 109 -3.41 10.63 -8.13
C ILE A 109 -3.92 10.67 -9.57
N ASP A 110 -3.30 11.52 -10.38
CA ASP A 110 -3.56 11.56 -11.83
C ASP A 110 -2.70 10.52 -12.57
N VAL A 111 -3.35 9.68 -13.34
CA VAL A 111 -2.72 8.69 -14.22
C VAL A 111 -3.10 9.03 -15.66
N SER A 112 -2.33 9.90 -16.30
CA SER A 112 -2.56 10.34 -17.69
C SER A 112 -4.01 10.80 -17.94
N GLY A 113 -4.54 11.64 -17.04
CA GLY A 113 -5.89 12.20 -17.10
C GLY A 113 -6.96 11.36 -16.38
N VAL A 114 -6.63 10.22 -15.82
CA VAL A 114 -7.53 9.41 -14.95
C VAL A 114 -7.21 9.69 -13.49
N GLN A 115 -8.15 10.26 -12.75
CA GLN A 115 -7.99 10.53 -11.33
C GLN A 115 -8.35 9.29 -10.49
N ILE A 116 -7.56 9.01 -9.44
CA ILE A 116 -7.76 7.89 -8.51
C ILE A 116 -7.60 8.41 -7.09
N GLY A 117 -8.60 8.17 -6.25
CA GLY A 117 -8.64 8.65 -4.86
C GLY A 117 -9.72 9.72 -4.65
N GLY A 118 -9.95 10.10 -3.38
CA GLY A 118 -11.09 10.96 -3.06
C GLY A 118 -12.41 10.35 -3.52
N ASP A 119 -13.14 11.04 -4.38
CA ASP A 119 -14.40 10.56 -4.95
C ASP A 119 -14.22 9.76 -6.25
N HIS A 120 -13.01 9.66 -6.79
CA HIS A 120 -12.71 9.06 -8.09
C HIS A 120 -12.28 7.62 -7.99
N LEU A 121 -12.86 6.74 -8.83
CA LEU A 121 -12.55 5.32 -8.87
C LEU A 121 -11.58 4.96 -10.02
N GLY A 122 -10.50 4.28 -9.68
CA GLY A 122 -9.63 3.61 -10.63
C GLY A 122 -10.18 2.22 -11.00
N LEU A 123 -10.64 2.02 -12.21
CA LEU A 123 -11.13 0.74 -12.71
C LEU A 123 -10.14 0.14 -13.70
N ILE A 124 -9.24 -0.69 -13.17
CA ILE A 124 -8.13 -1.28 -13.89
C ILE A 124 -8.55 -2.68 -14.36
N ALA A 125 -8.59 -2.91 -15.67
CA ALA A 125 -8.98 -4.21 -16.24
C ALA A 125 -8.07 -4.62 -17.39
N GLY A 126 -7.91 -5.92 -17.59
CA GLY A 126 -7.11 -6.46 -18.69
C GLY A 126 -6.56 -7.86 -18.39
N PRO A 127 -5.82 -8.49 -19.32
CA PRO A 127 -5.35 -9.86 -19.16
C PRO A 127 -4.26 -9.97 -18.09
N CYS A 128 -4.11 -11.17 -17.50
CA CYS A 128 -2.99 -11.44 -16.60
C CYS A 128 -1.65 -11.22 -17.31
N SER A 129 -1.48 -11.78 -18.50
CA SER A 129 -0.32 -11.58 -19.36
C SER A 129 -0.71 -11.09 -20.74
N VAL A 130 0.20 -10.31 -21.33
CA VAL A 130 0.15 -9.98 -22.76
C VAL A 130 0.56 -11.23 -23.55
N GLU A 131 -0.30 -11.69 -24.43
CA GLU A 131 -0.10 -12.92 -25.23
C GLU A 131 -0.02 -12.61 -26.72
N SER A 132 -0.84 -11.67 -27.23
CA SER A 132 -0.77 -11.11 -28.58
C SER A 132 -1.44 -9.73 -28.63
N PHE A 133 -1.22 -9.00 -29.73
CA PHE A 133 -1.88 -7.71 -29.96
C PHE A 133 -3.41 -7.87 -30.03
N GLU A 134 -3.90 -8.86 -30.79
CA GLU A 134 -5.32 -9.11 -30.99
C GLU A 134 -6.03 -9.46 -29.67
N GLN A 135 -5.40 -10.29 -28.82
CA GLN A 135 -5.93 -10.65 -27.51
C GLN A 135 -6.10 -9.39 -26.64
N VAL A 136 -5.04 -8.56 -26.51
CA VAL A 136 -5.07 -7.37 -25.66
C VAL A 136 -6.04 -6.34 -26.21
N LEU A 137 -6.07 -6.15 -27.53
CA LEU A 137 -6.98 -5.20 -28.19
C LEU A 137 -8.44 -5.57 -27.94
N GLU A 138 -8.83 -6.81 -28.18
CA GLU A 138 -10.21 -7.27 -27.95
C GLU A 138 -10.63 -7.07 -26.50
N ILE A 139 -9.76 -7.43 -25.55
CA ILE A 139 -10.05 -7.28 -24.11
C ILE A 139 -10.16 -5.80 -23.74
N ALA A 140 -9.23 -4.96 -24.22
CA ALA A 140 -9.20 -3.53 -23.93
C ALA A 140 -10.46 -2.81 -24.44
N GLN A 141 -10.89 -3.10 -25.68
CA GLN A 141 -12.11 -2.53 -26.27
C GLN A 141 -13.34 -2.88 -25.44
N LYS A 142 -13.51 -4.17 -25.08
CA LYS A 142 -14.63 -4.65 -24.27
C LYS A 142 -14.60 -4.10 -22.85
N ALA A 143 -13.41 -4.05 -22.21
CA ALA A 143 -13.24 -3.50 -20.88
C ALA A 143 -13.57 -2.01 -20.85
N LYS A 144 -13.10 -1.21 -21.83
CA LYS A 144 -13.42 0.20 -21.97
C LYS A 144 -14.92 0.43 -22.14
N ALA A 145 -15.55 -0.35 -23.02
CA ALA A 145 -17.00 -0.27 -23.24
C ALA A 145 -17.82 -0.57 -21.97
N SER A 146 -17.28 -1.38 -21.05
CA SER A 146 -17.89 -1.70 -19.76
C SER A 146 -17.59 -0.66 -18.68
N GLY A 147 -16.71 0.32 -18.91
CA GLY A 147 -16.36 1.40 -17.98
C GLY A 147 -14.97 1.28 -17.32
N ALA A 148 -14.09 0.38 -17.78
CA ALA A 148 -12.69 0.43 -17.37
C ALA A 148 -12.05 1.74 -17.84
N ASN A 149 -11.26 2.37 -16.95
CA ASN A 149 -10.55 3.62 -17.26
C ASN A 149 -9.02 3.43 -17.35
N LEU A 150 -8.50 2.25 -16.97
CA LEU A 150 -7.10 1.85 -17.17
C LEU A 150 -7.01 0.41 -17.69
N LEU A 151 -6.04 0.17 -18.58
CA LEU A 151 -5.71 -1.14 -19.11
C LEU A 151 -4.54 -1.75 -18.34
N ARG A 152 -4.72 -2.95 -17.76
CA ARG A 152 -3.59 -3.71 -17.25
C ARG A 152 -3.17 -4.84 -18.20
N GLY A 153 -1.90 -5.16 -18.18
CA GLY A 153 -1.35 -6.34 -18.84
C GLY A 153 0.06 -6.62 -18.33
N GLY A 154 0.36 -7.88 -18.00
CA GLY A 154 1.71 -8.27 -17.60
C GLY A 154 2.60 -8.51 -18.80
N ALA A 155 3.53 -7.59 -19.11
CA ALA A 155 4.56 -7.79 -20.13
C ALA A 155 5.66 -8.73 -19.62
N PHE A 156 6.02 -8.60 -18.34
CA PHE A 156 6.96 -9.45 -17.60
C PHE A 156 6.19 -10.24 -16.55
N LYS A 157 6.57 -11.51 -16.30
CA LYS A 157 5.86 -12.37 -15.34
C LYS A 157 6.81 -12.96 -14.29
N PRO A 158 6.64 -12.59 -12.98
CA PRO A 158 7.40 -13.21 -11.90
C PRO A 158 6.87 -14.62 -11.61
N ARG A 159 7.52 -15.65 -12.16
CA ARG A 159 7.08 -17.04 -12.01
C ARG A 159 7.91 -17.79 -10.99
N THR A 160 7.25 -18.62 -10.18
CA THR A 160 7.93 -19.53 -9.24
C THR A 160 8.68 -20.63 -9.99
N SER A 161 8.14 -21.10 -11.11
CA SER A 161 8.81 -22.08 -11.97
C SER A 161 9.49 -21.40 -13.15
N PRO A 162 10.77 -21.67 -13.44
CA PRO A 162 11.46 -21.13 -14.60
C PRO A 162 10.94 -21.68 -15.94
N TYR A 163 10.17 -22.76 -15.90
CA TYR A 163 9.58 -23.38 -17.09
C TYR A 163 8.21 -22.82 -17.47
N SER A 164 7.62 -21.97 -16.61
CA SER A 164 6.35 -21.30 -16.92
C SER A 164 6.57 -20.14 -17.88
N PHE A 165 5.52 -19.71 -18.56
CA PHE A 165 5.55 -18.52 -19.43
C PHE A 165 6.05 -17.30 -18.67
N GLN A 166 7.13 -16.67 -19.15
CA GLN A 166 7.82 -15.56 -18.47
C GLN A 166 7.32 -14.18 -18.90
N GLY A 167 6.34 -14.11 -19.82
CA GLY A 167 5.90 -12.90 -20.50
C GLY A 167 6.70 -12.64 -21.78
N LEU A 168 6.20 -11.73 -22.60
CA LEU A 168 6.85 -11.31 -23.86
C LEU A 168 7.94 -10.23 -23.65
N GLY A 169 8.13 -9.74 -22.42
CA GLY A 169 9.14 -8.73 -22.12
C GLY A 169 8.85 -7.39 -22.81
N LEU A 170 9.87 -6.82 -23.46
CA LEU A 170 9.73 -5.54 -24.15
C LEU A 170 8.74 -5.59 -25.31
N GLU A 171 8.65 -6.70 -26.05
CA GLU A 171 7.63 -6.90 -27.08
C GLU A 171 6.21 -6.78 -26.51
N GLY A 172 5.98 -7.37 -25.31
CA GLY A 172 4.70 -7.25 -24.62
C GLY A 172 4.40 -5.81 -24.19
N LEU A 173 5.42 -5.03 -23.84
CA LEU A 173 5.27 -3.61 -23.54
C LEU A 173 4.92 -2.81 -24.81
N ASP A 174 5.55 -3.10 -25.93
CA ASP A 174 5.24 -2.46 -27.22
C ASP A 174 3.80 -2.77 -27.68
N ILE A 175 3.33 -4.00 -27.47
CA ILE A 175 1.92 -4.37 -27.72
C ILE A 175 0.97 -3.52 -26.84
N LEU A 176 1.27 -3.37 -25.54
CA LEU A 176 0.45 -2.54 -24.66
C LEU A 176 0.40 -1.09 -25.12
N CYS A 177 1.53 -0.53 -25.55
CA CYS A 177 1.59 0.84 -26.09
C CYS A 177 0.75 0.99 -27.36
N ALA A 178 0.85 0.05 -28.29
CA ALA A 178 0.06 0.07 -29.51
C ALA A 178 -1.46 -0.01 -29.23
N VAL A 179 -1.88 -0.87 -28.30
CA VAL A 179 -3.28 -0.97 -27.87
C VAL A 179 -3.73 0.31 -27.14
N LYS A 180 -2.87 0.91 -26.32
CA LYS A 180 -3.16 2.20 -25.67
C LYS A 180 -3.47 3.28 -26.71
N GLU A 181 -2.68 3.40 -27.78
CA GLU A 181 -2.90 4.37 -28.84
C GLU A 181 -4.24 4.14 -29.56
N GLU A 182 -4.60 2.89 -29.81
CA GLU A 182 -5.85 2.55 -30.50
C GLU A 182 -7.10 2.72 -29.63
N VAL A 183 -7.02 2.30 -28.36
CA VAL A 183 -8.18 2.28 -27.44
C VAL A 183 -8.27 3.54 -26.60
N GLY A 184 -7.15 4.21 -26.32
CA GLY A 184 -7.08 5.40 -25.48
C GLY A 184 -7.27 5.11 -24.00
N LEU A 185 -6.78 3.97 -23.51
CA LEU A 185 -6.71 3.65 -22.08
C LEU A 185 -5.27 3.76 -21.59
N PRO A 186 -4.96 4.54 -20.52
CA PRO A 186 -3.66 4.51 -19.90
C PRO A 186 -3.29 3.10 -19.44
N ILE A 187 -2.00 2.74 -19.53
CA ILE A 187 -1.53 1.37 -19.27
C ILE A 187 -0.91 1.21 -17.87
N VAL A 188 -1.19 0.06 -17.28
CA VAL A 188 -0.65 -0.41 -15.99
C VAL A 188 0.10 -1.71 -16.23
N THR A 189 1.40 -1.76 -15.95
CA THR A 189 2.18 -2.98 -16.06
C THR A 189 3.27 -3.09 -14.99
N GLU A 190 3.66 -4.33 -14.67
CA GLU A 190 4.59 -4.61 -13.56
C GLU A 190 6.05 -4.43 -13.99
N LEU A 191 6.78 -3.58 -13.26
CA LEU A 191 8.22 -3.49 -13.31
C LEU A 191 8.85 -4.49 -12.34
N MET A 192 9.71 -5.36 -12.86
CA MET A 192 10.37 -6.41 -12.07
C MET A 192 11.83 -6.12 -11.74
N SER A 193 12.48 -5.25 -12.51
CA SER A 193 13.91 -5.00 -12.41
C SER A 193 14.25 -3.54 -12.74
N PRO A 194 15.19 -2.92 -12.01
CA PRO A 194 15.68 -1.58 -12.31
C PRO A 194 16.23 -1.43 -13.74
N LYS A 195 16.65 -2.52 -14.35
CA LYS A 195 17.16 -2.54 -15.74
C LYS A 195 16.21 -1.89 -16.76
N TYR A 196 14.92 -1.87 -16.48
CA TYR A 196 13.88 -1.38 -17.39
C TYR A 196 13.29 -0.04 -16.95
N LEU A 197 13.86 0.64 -15.96
CA LEU A 197 13.32 1.90 -15.44
C LEU A 197 13.12 2.96 -16.51
N ASP A 198 14.12 3.20 -17.36
CA ASP A 198 14.05 4.24 -18.40
C ASP A 198 12.90 4.00 -19.37
N VAL A 199 12.77 2.75 -19.86
CA VAL A 199 11.71 2.41 -20.82
C VAL A 199 10.32 2.44 -20.16
N PHE A 200 10.22 2.09 -18.86
CA PHE A 200 8.97 2.18 -18.12
C PHE A 200 8.58 3.64 -17.85
N ASN A 201 9.54 4.48 -17.47
CA ASN A 201 9.30 5.91 -17.30
C ASN A 201 8.83 6.60 -18.58
N GLU A 202 9.32 6.17 -19.73
CA GLU A 202 8.89 6.69 -21.03
C GLU A 202 7.48 6.21 -21.43
N LYS A 203 7.21 4.89 -21.31
CA LYS A 203 6.08 4.21 -21.95
C LYS A 203 4.88 3.93 -21.04
N VAL A 204 5.08 3.77 -19.72
CA VAL A 204 4.05 3.28 -18.79
C VAL A 204 3.40 4.44 -18.04
N ASP A 205 2.09 4.45 -17.94
CA ASP A 205 1.34 5.52 -17.25
C ASP A 205 1.24 5.29 -15.75
N LEU A 206 1.12 4.03 -15.31
CA LEU A 206 1.10 3.63 -13.91
C LEU A 206 1.98 2.39 -13.72
N ILE A 207 3.11 2.56 -13.04
CA ILE A 207 4.07 1.48 -12.83
C ILE A 207 3.62 0.61 -11.66
N GLN A 208 3.34 -0.66 -11.90
CA GLN A 208 3.00 -1.60 -10.83
C GLN A 208 4.26 -2.21 -10.22
N ILE A 209 4.31 -2.22 -8.89
CA ILE A 209 5.27 -3.03 -8.12
C ILE A 209 4.53 -4.23 -7.51
N GLY A 210 4.94 -5.41 -7.92
CA GLY A 210 4.34 -6.66 -7.47
C GLY A 210 4.63 -6.96 -6.00
N ALA A 211 3.77 -7.77 -5.38
CA ALA A 211 3.85 -8.13 -3.97
C ALA A 211 5.21 -8.72 -3.53
N ARG A 212 5.92 -9.39 -4.46
CA ARG A 212 7.26 -9.95 -4.18
C ARG A 212 8.36 -8.89 -4.11
N ASN A 213 8.14 -7.70 -4.70
CA ASN A 213 9.07 -6.57 -4.72
C ASN A 213 8.66 -5.43 -3.76
N MET A 214 7.61 -5.62 -2.94
CA MET A 214 7.18 -4.60 -1.98
C MET A 214 8.30 -4.14 -1.05
N GLN A 215 9.18 -5.03 -0.65
CA GLN A 215 10.32 -4.76 0.24
C GLN A 215 11.66 -4.72 -0.51
N ASN A 216 11.66 -4.60 -1.81
CA ASN A 216 12.87 -4.33 -2.59
C ASN A 216 13.20 -2.84 -2.51
N PHE A 217 13.73 -2.41 -1.36
CA PHE A 217 13.93 -0.99 -1.04
C PHE A 217 14.85 -0.26 -2.02
N ASP A 218 15.80 -0.94 -2.63
CA ASP A 218 16.65 -0.32 -3.65
C ASP A 218 15.84 0.01 -4.90
N LEU A 219 14.96 -0.91 -5.35
CA LEU A 219 14.03 -0.63 -6.44
C LEU A 219 13.05 0.50 -6.07
N LEU A 220 12.54 0.53 -4.83
CA LEU A 220 11.62 1.56 -4.37
C LEU A 220 12.25 2.96 -4.38
N LYS A 221 13.51 3.08 -4.00
CA LYS A 221 14.26 4.35 -4.07
C LYS A 221 14.43 4.85 -5.51
N GLU A 222 14.75 3.95 -6.44
CA GLU A 222 14.87 4.30 -7.87
C GLU A 222 13.52 4.78 -8.44
N LEU A 223 12.42 4.12 -8.07
CA LEU A 223 11.06 4.53 -8.45
C LEU A 223 10.67 5.89 -7.88
N GLY A 224 11.19 6.24 -6.71
CA GLY A 224 10.99 7.55 -6.11
C GLY A 224 11.64 8.70 -6.89
N GLN A 225 12.51 8.41 -7.84
CA GLN A 225 13.14 9.42 -8.72
C GLN A 225 12.39 9.61 -10.04
N LEU A 226 11.32 8.84 -10.28
CA LEU A 226 10.52 8.92 -11.48
C LEU A 226 9.31 9.86 -11.28
N ASP A 227 8.82 10.45 -12.37
CA ASP A 227 7.60 11.28 -12.35
C ASP A 227 6.32 10.46 -12.57
N ARG A 228 6.42 9.12 -12.69
CA ARG A 228 5.27 8.24 -12.96
C ARG A 228 4.61 7.78 -11.68
N PRO A 229 3.28 7.76 -11.60
CA PRO A 229 2.57 7.15 -10.49
C PRO A 229 2.93 5.68 -10.29
N ILE A 230 2.96 5.24 -9.02
CA ILE A 230 3.34 3.89 -8.63
C ILE A 230 2.16 3.18 -7.97
N LEU A 231 1.79 2.00 -8.47
CA LEU A 231 0.85 1.10 -7.82
C LEU A 231 1.64 0.06 -7.02
N LEU A 232 1.62 0.19 -5.70
CA LEU A 232 2.36 -0.68 -4.78
C LEU A 232 1.47 -1.79 -4.22
N LYS A 233 1.66 -3.03 -4.70
CA LYS A 233 0.94 -4.20 -4.21
C LYS A 233 1.46 -4.65 -2.85
N ARG A 234 0.53 -4.94 -1.92
CA ARG A 234 0.84 -5.48 -0.59
C ARG A 234 1.57 -6.81 -0.69
N GLY A 235 2.61 -6.99 0.09
CA GLY A 235 3.32 -8.26 0.27
C GLY A 235 2.42 -9.33 0.88
N LEU A 236 2.70 -10.61 0.59
CA LEU A 236 1.82 -11.73 0.97
C LEU A 236 1.64 -11.93 2.48
N ASN A 237 2.56 -11.43 3.29
CA ASN A 237 2.56 -11.50 4.75
C ASN A 237 2.92 -10.16 5.40
N ALA A 238 2.80 -9.07 4.62
CA ALA A 238 3.11 -7.73 5.10
C ALA A 238 2.01 -7.17 6.01
N THR A 239 2.42 -6.58 7.13
CA THR A 239 1.55 -5.75 7.97
C THR A 239 1.17 -4.45 7.26
N TYR A 240 0.20 -3.72 7.77
CA TYR A 240 -0.16 -2.40 7.23
C TYR A 240 1.00 -1.41 7.38
N GLU A 241 1.71 -1.46 8.49
CA GLU A 241 2.86 -0.60 8.75
C GLU A 241 4.00 -0.86 7.76
N GLU A 242 4.40 -2.12 7.54
CA GLU A 242 5.42 -2.48 6.55
C GLU A 242 5.03 -2.04 5.13
N TRP A 243 3.74 -2.11 4.80
CA TRP A 243 3.25 -1.68 3.50
C TRP A 243 3.27 -0.16 3.34
N ILE A 244 2.82 0.60 4.34
CA ILE A 244 2.91 2.07 4.36
C ILE A 244 4.39 2.51 4.37
N MET A 245 5.26 1.87 5.14
CA MET A 245 6.70 2.15 5.14
C MET A 245 7.34 1.92 3.76
N SER A 246 6.87 0.94 3.01
CA SER A 246 7.34 0.74 1.63
C SER A 246 6.88 1.87 0.70
N ALA A 247 5.66 2.41 0.90
CA ALA A 247 5.22 3.63 0.20
C ALA A 247 6.07 4.84 0.62
N GLU A 248 6.35 4.99 1.91
CA GLU A 248 7.22 6.05 2.44
C GLU A 248 8.61 6.05 1.80
N TYR A 249 9.21 4.88 1.49
CA TYR A 249 10.48 4.79 0.76
C TYR A 249 10.42 5.43 -0.62
N ILE A 250 9.33 5.22 -1.37
CA ILE A 250 9.12 5.85 -2.68
C ILE A 250 8.95 7.36 -2.51
N MET A 251 8.09 7.77 -1.58
CA MET A 251 7.77 9.17 -1.33
C MET A 251 8.98 9.97 -0.83
N ALA A 252 9.74 9.42 0.12
CA ALA A 252 10.96 10.03 0.64
C ALA A 252 12.08 10.15 -0.41
N SER A 253 12.00 9.40 -1.49
CA SER A 253 12.91 9.51 -2.64
C SER A 253 12.46 10.51 -3.70
N GLY A 254 11.27 11.15 -3.52
CA GLY A 254 10.80 12.27 -4.34
C GLY A 254 9.46 12.07 -5.06
N ASN A 255 8.91 10.85 -5.13
CA ASN A 255 7.66 10.57 -5.83
C ASN A 255 6.51 10.34 -4.85
N GLU A 256 5.65 11.33 -4.68
CA GLU A 256 4.48 11.26 -3.79
C GLU A 256 3.26 10.58 -4.45
N ASN A 257 3.31 10.25 -5.74
CA ASN A 257 2.20 9.66 -6.49
C ASN A 257 2.13 8.13 -6.29
N VAL A 258 1.77 7.70 -5.09
CA VAL A 258 1.69 6.28 -4.72
C VAL A 258 0.24 5.86 -4.47
N ILE A 259 -0.15 4.73 -5.06
CA ILE A 259 -1.44 4.06 -4.88
C ILE A 259 -1.18 2.71 -4.24
N LEU A 260 -1.86 2.41 -3.15
CA LEU A 260 -1.80 1.13 -2.48
C LEU A 260 -2.73 0.11 -3.14
N CYS A 261 -2.30 -1.16 -3.28
CA CYS A 261 -3.15 -2.21 -3.86
C CYS A 261 -3.18 -3.45 -2.95
N GLU A 262 -4.30 -3.66 -2.27
CA GLU A 262 -4.58 -4.91 -1.54
C GLU A 262 -4.84 -6.05 -2.54
N ARG A 263 -4.23 -7.22 -2.34
CA ARG A 263 -4.30 -8.38 -3.24
C ARG A 263 -4.39 -9.74 -2.53
N GLY A 264 -4.73 -9.72 -1.27
CA GLY A 264 -4.77 -10.88 -0.40
C GLY A 264 -3.44 -11.18 0.28
N ILE A 265 -3.54 -11.67 1.49
CA ILE A 265 -2.43 -12.13 2.32
C ILE A 265 -2.44 -13.65 2.46
N ARG A 266 -1.28 -14.24 2.69
CA ARG A 266 -1.17 -15.67 2.97
C ARG A 266 -1.61 -15.95 4.41
N THR A 267 -2.56 -16.86 4.55
CA THR A 267 -3.04 -17.35 5.85
C THR A 267 -2.94 -18.87 5.88
N PHE A 268 -3.46 -19.49 6.93
CA PHE A 268 -3.58 -20.94 7.03
C PHE A 268 -4.65 -21.54 6.09
N GLU A 269 -5.56 -20.71 5.54
CA GLU A 269 -6.59 -21.16 4.60
C GLU A 269 -5.99 -21.49 3.23
N THR A 270 -6.35 -22.65 2.70
CA THR A 270 -5.78 -23.19 1.45
C THR A 270 -6.80 -23.32 0.31
N TYR A 271 -8.09 -23.14 0.58
CA TYR A 271 -9.14 -23.23 -0.43
C TYR A 271 -9.08 -22.10 -1.45
N THR A 272 -8.69 -20.92 -1.00
CA THR A 272 -8.42 -19.75 -1.85
C THR A 272 -6.91 -19.54 -1.98
N ARG A 273 -6.49 -18.86 -3.04
CA ARG A 273 -5.07 -18.55 -3.28
C ARG A 273 -4.47 -17.73 -2.16
N ASN A 274 -5.20 -16.71 -1.69
CA ASN A 274 -4.90 -15.86 -0.53
C ASN A 274 -6.21 -15.45 0.13
N THR A 275 -6.13 -14.92 1.35
CA THR A 275 -7.26 -14.30 2.04
C THR A 275 -7.31 -12.83 1.72
N LEU A 276 -8.39 -12.34 1.12
CA LEU A 276 -8.59 -10.91 0.86
C LEU A 276 -8.90 -10.19 2.16
N ASP A 277 -8.08 -9.21 2.50
CA ASP A 277 -8.21 -8.41 3.72
C ASP A 277 -8.92 -7.08 3.42
N LEU A 278 -10.24 -7.09 3.46
CA LEU A 278 -11.03 -5.85 3.25
C LEU A 278 -10.99 -4.91 4.48
N GLN A 279 -10.62 -5.40 5.64
CA GLN A 279 -10.46 -4.56 6.84
C GLN A 279 -9.32 -3.56 6.68
N CYS A 280 -8.37 -3.82 5.80
CA CYS A 280 -7.28 -2.89 5.51
C CYS A 280 -7.81 -1.52 5.05
N ILE A 281 -8.93 -1.45 4.33
CA ILE A 281 -9.46 -0.22 3.75
C ILE A 281 -9.80 0.81 4.85
N PRO A 282 -10.72 0.55 5.80
CA PRO A 282 -11.04 1.52 6.85
C PRO A 282 -9.87 1.76 7.83
N VAL A 283 -8.96 0.81 8.00
CA VAL A 283 -7.76 1.00 8.83
C VAL A 283 -6.77 1.95 8.15
N LEU A 284 -6.45 1.72 6.87
CA LEU A 284 -5.53 2.56 6.11
C LEU A 284 -6.09 3.98 5.92
N ARG A 285 -7.40 4.16 5.76
CA ARG A 285 -8.04 5.48 5.74
C ARG A 285 -7.73 6.34 6.98
N LYS A 286 -7.53 5.72 8.13
CA LYS A 286 -7.14 6.43 9.36
C LYS A 286 -5.63 6.70 9.45
N LYS A 287 -4.82 5.88 8.78
CA LYS A 287 -3.36 5.89 8.90
C LYS A 287 -2.67 6.67 7.79
N THR A 288 -3.21 6.60 6.56
CA THR A 288 -2.61 7.23 5.38
C THR A 288 -3.66 7.95 4.54
N HIS A 289 -3.22 8.90 3.74
CA HIS A 289 -4.02 9.65 2.77
C HIS A 289 -3.98 9.02 1.36
N LEU A 290 -3.15 7.99 1.15
CA LEU A 290 -2.92 7.38 -0.14
C LEU A 290 -4.16 6.61 -0.63
N PRO A 291 -4.46 6.63 -1.94
CA PRO A 291 -5.55 5.83 -2.52
C PRO A 291 -5.33 4.33 -2.35
N ILE A 292 -6.44 3.58 -2.18
CA ILE A 292 -6.43 2.14 -1.93
C ILE A 292 -7.24 1.43 -3.00
N ILE A 293 -6.57 0.66 -3.86
CA ILE A 293 -7.18 -0.23 -4.86
C ILE A 293 -7.20 -1.66 -4.33
N VAL A 294 -8.18 -2.44 -4.75
CA VAL A 294 -8.30 -3.87 -4.39
C VAL A 294 -8.23 -4.75 -5.63
N ASP A 295 -7.44 -5.81 -5.55
CA ASP A 295 -7.27 -6.84 -6.57
C ASP A 295 -7.88 -8.17 -6.09
N PRO A 296 -9.18 -8.41 -6.33
CA PRO A 296 -9.85 -9.64 -5.91
C PRO A 296 -9.44 -10.86 -6.76
N SER A 297 -8.95 -10.64 -7.98
CA SER A 297 -8.50 -11.73 -8.86
C SER A 297 -7.31 -12.47 -8.28
N HIS A 298 -6.25 -11.74 -7.88
CA HIS A 298 -5.06 -12.35 -7.27
C HIS A 298 -5.28 -12.78 -5.82
N ALA A 299 -6.28 -12.23 -5.13
CA ALA A 299 -6.63 -12.65 -3.79
C ALA A 299 -7.30 -14.03 -3.80
N GLY A 300 -8.44 -14.15 -4.44
CA GLY A 300 -9.24 -15.39 -4.46
C GLY A 300 -8.63 -16.49 -5.30
N GLY A 301 -8.01 -16.15 -6.44
CA GLY A 301 -7.45 -17.10 -7.39
C GLY A 301 -8.51 -17.89 -8.17
N LYS A 302 -9.78 -17.51 -8.09
CA LYS A 302 -10.93 -18.16 -8.73
C LYS A 302 -11.90 -17.10 -9.26
N TRP A 303 -12.29 -17.19 -10.52
CA TRP A 303 -13.11 -16.19 -11.19
C TRP A 303 -14.46 -15.90 -10.49
N TRP A 304 -15.11 -16.91 -9.93
CA TRP A 304 -16.42 -16.75 -9.27
C TRP A 304 -16.35 -16.00 -7.93
N LEU A 305 -15.16 -15.84 -7.32
CA LEU A 305 -14.93 -15.01 -6.13
C LEU A 305 -14.77 -13.53 -6.48
N VAL A 306 -14.39 -13.20 -7.72
CA VAL A 306 -14.06 -11.83 -8.12
C VAL A 306 -15.25 -10.89 -7.94
N GLU A 307 -16.43 -11.30 -8.41
CA GLU A 307 -17.64 -10.46 -8.33
C GLU A 307 -18.03 -10.10 -6.88
N PRO A 308 -18.26 -11.07 -5.97
CA PRO A 308 -18.67 -10.73 -4.60
C PRO A 308 -17.60 -9.93 -3.86
N MET A 309 -16.30 -10.23 -4.08
CA MET A 309 -15.21 -9.52 -3.42
C MET A 309 -15.00 -8.11 -3.97
N ALA A 310 -15.15 -7.89 -5.27
CA ALA A 310 -15.11 -6.56 -5.88
C ALA A 310 -16.21 -5.64 -5.32
N LYS A 311 -17.44 -6.14 -5.24
CA LYS A 311 -18.57 -5.39 -4.66
C LYS A 311 -18.32 -5.06 -3.18
N ALA A 312 -17.85 -6.01 -2.41
CA ALA A 312 -17.52 -5.80 -1.01
C ALA A 312 -16.37 -4.79 -0.81
N ALA A 313 -15.36 -4.80 -1.69
CA ALA A 313 -14.25 -3.85 -1.66
C ALA A 313 -14.73 -2.41 -1.88
N ILE A 314 -15.57 -2.17 -2.88
CA ILE A 314 -16.16 -0.85 -3.13
C ILE A 314 -17.05 -0.43 -1.95
N ALA A 315 -17.90 -1.31 -1.46
CA ALA A 315 -18.77 -1.02 -0.29
C ALA A 315 -17.95 -0.71 0.98
N ALA A 316 -16.74 -1.27 1.12
CA ALA A 316 -15.81 -0.95 2.21
C ALA A 316 -15.07 0.40 2.01
N GLY A 317 -15.23 1.06 0.85
CA GLY A 317 -14.65 2.37 0.57
C GLY A 317 -13.33 2.34 -0.22
N ALA A 318 -13.04 1.29 -0.99
CA ALA A 318 -11.89 1.26 -1.88
C ALA A 318 -11.97 2.37 -2.95
N ASP A 319 -10.81 2.87 -3.39
CA ASP A 319 -10.67 3.88 -4.45
C ASP A 319 -10.58 3.26 -5.84
N GLY A 320 -10.76 1.95 -5.95
CA GLY A 320 -10.76 1.28 -7.23
C GLY A 320 -10.60 -0.23 -7.13
N LEU A 321 -10.61 -0.82 -8.30
CA LEU A 321 -10.49 -2.27 -8.50
C LEU A 321 -9.46 -2.59 -9.58
N MET A 322 -8.71 -3.67 -9.37
CA MET A 322 -7.88 -4.27 -10.41
C MET A 322 -8.40 -5.67 -10.69
N ILE A 323 -8.89 -5.91 -11.91
CA ILE A 323 -9.56 -7.17 -12.28
C ILE A 323 -8.90 -7.77 -13.50
N GLU A 324 -8.63 -9.07 -13.44
CA GLU A 324 -8.17 -9.83 -14.61
C GLU A 324 -9.35 -10.20 -15.49
N VAL A 325 -9.25 -9.80 -16.76
CA VAL A 325 -10.23 -10.07 -17.82
C VAL A 325 -9.53 -10.77 -18.96
N HIS A 326 -10.11 -11.85 -19.46
CA HIS A 326 -9.58 -12.60 -20.59
C HIS A 326 -10.71 -13.05 -21.51
N ASN A 327 -10.54 -12.88 -22.82
CA ASN A 327 -11.53 -13.27 -23.83
C ASN A 327 -11.73 -14.80 -23.91
N ASN A 328 -10.68 -15.59 -23.64
CA ASN A 328 -10.72 -17.04 -23.57
C ASN A 328 -9.89 -17.57 -22.37
N PRO A 329 -10.42 -17.52 -21.12
CA PRO A 329 -9.67 -17.92 -19.92
C PRO A 329 -9.15 -19.37 -19.94
N GLU A 330 -9.79 -20.25 -20.67
CA GLU A 330 -9.42 -21.67 -20.76
C GLU A 330 -8.12 -21.87 -21.57
N ALA A 331 -7.83 -20.95 -22.50
CA ALA A 331 -6.62 -20.97 -23.31
C ALA A 331 -5.52 -20.02 -22.79
N ALA A 332 -5.77 -19.30 -21.69
CA ALA A 332 -4.83 -18.31 -21.14
C ALA A 332 -3.48 -18.94 -20.76
N LEU A 333 -2.38 -18.32 -21.15
CA LEU A 333 -1.02 -18.75 -20.79
C LEU A 333 -0.71 -18.50 -19.31
N CYS A 334 -1.51 -17.63 -18.63
CA CYS A 334 -1.33 -17.28 -17.24
C CYS A 334 -2.66 -16.99 -16.54
N ASP A 335 -2.85 -17.60 -15.37
CA ASP A 335 -3.90 -17.28 -14.37
C ASP A 335 -5.35 -17.25 -14.92
N GLY A 336 -5.68 -18.06 -15.95
CA GLY A 336 -7.02 -18.14 -16.54
C GLY A 336 -8.13 -18.49 -15.53
N ALA A 337 -7.82 -19.29 -14.52
CA ALA A 337 -8.77 -19.72 -13.49
C ALA A 337 -9.36 -18.55 -12.66
N GLN A 338 -8.68 -17.41 -12.60
CA GLN A 338 -9.11 -16.23 -11.85
C GLN A 338 -9.60 -15.08 -12.74
N SER A 339 -9.50 -15.24 -14.07
CA SER A 339 -9.88 -14.21 -15.04
C SER A 339 -11.39 -14.24 -15.33
N LEU A 340 -12.01 -13.07 -15.38
CA LEU A 340 -13.39 -12.93 -15.83
C LEU A 340 -13.46 -12.93 -17.37
N LYS A 341 -14.54 -13.46 -17.93
CA LYS A 341 -14.91 -13.16 -19.32
C LYS A 341 -15.44 -11.73 -19.41
N PRO A 342 -15.27 -11.03 -20.56
CA PRO A 342 -15.71 -9.63 -20.71
C PRO A 342 -17.17 -9.39 -20.34
N GLU A 343 -18.07 -10.33 -20.66
CA GLU A 343 -19.50 -10.22 -20.36
C GLU A 343 -19.79 -10.25 -18.83
N LYS A 344 -18.97 -11.02 -18.07
CA LYS A 344 -19.06 -11.06 -16.61
C LYS A 344 -18.50 -9.78 -15.99
N TYR A 345 -17.45 -9.24 -16.60
CA TYR A 345 -16.88 -7.95 -16.17
C TYR A 345 -17.90 -6.81 -16.38
N ASP A 346 -18.57 -6.75 -17.54
CA ASP A 346 -19.63 -5.77 -17.82
C ASP A 346 -20.77 -5.85 -16.80
N ALA A 347 -21.27 -7.06 -16.53
CA ALA A 347 -22.32 -7.26 -15.52
C ALA A 347 -21.88 -6.82 -14.11
N LEU A 348 -20.62 -7.07 -13.74
CA LEU A 348 -20.03 -6.63 -12.48
C LEU A 348 -19.97 -5.11 -12.39
N LEU A 349 -19.48 -4.42 -13.43
CA LEU A 349 -19.28 -2.96 -13.40
C LEU A 349 -20.61 -2.21 -13.25
N LYS A 350 -21.70 -2.72 -13.81
CA LYS A 350 -23.06 -2.17 -13.60
C LYS A 350 -23.47 -2.19 -12.13
N GLN A 351 -23.11 -3.24 -11.40
CA GLN A 351 -23.41 -3.34 -9.95
C GLN A 351 -22.44 -2.49 -9.12
N VAL A 352 -21.17 -2.45 -9.50
CA VAL A 352 -20.13 -1.61 -8.87
C VAL A 352 -20.52 -0.14 -8.95
N SER A 353 -21.00 0.34 -10.12
CA SER A 353 -21.47 1.72 -10.30
C SER A 353 -22.61 2.09 -9.32
N GLN A 354 -23.55 1.17 -9.09
CA GLN A 354 -24.65 1.40 -8.13
C GLN A 354 -24.12 1.51 -6.69
N ILE A 355 -23.20 0.63 -6.29
CA ILE A 355 -22.60 0.66 -4.95
C ILE A 355 -21.74 1.93 -4.78
N ALA A 356 -20.97 2.31 -5.79
CA ALA A 356 -20.17 3.52 -5.80
C ALA A 356 -21.02 4.76 -5.51
N THR A 357 -22.15 4.88 -6.18
CA THR A 357 -23.11 5.98 -5.94
C THR A 357 -23.58 6.02 -4.48
N VAL A 358 -23.87 4.86 -3.87
CA VAL A 358 -24.34 4.78 -2.47
C VAL A 358 -23.28 5.28 -1.49
N ILE A 359 -21.98 5.06 -1.78
CA ILE A 359 -20.87 5.48 -0.91
C ILE A 359 -20.29 6.84 -1.31
N GLY A 360 -20.90 7.57 -2.25
CA GLY A 360 -20.49 8.91 -2.67
C GLY A 360 -19.26 8.94 -3.59
N LYS A 361 -18.99 7.84 -4.33
CA LYS A 361 -17.92 7.79 -5.32
C LYS A 361 -18.46 7.83 -6.74
N SER A 362 -17.67 8.41 -7.65
CA SER A 362 -17.92 8.51 -9.09
C SER A 362 -17.00 7.60 -9.92
N LEU A 363 -17.51 7.18 -11.07
CA LEU A 363 -16.75 6.43 -12.09
C LEU A 363 -16.08 7.38 -13.08
#